data_f4f60d809246fddd93f583ec6e9456bb
#
_entry.id   f4f60d809246fddd93f583ec6e9456bb
#
_cell.length_a   1.000
_cell.length_b   1.000
_cell.length_c   1.000
_cell.angle_alpha   90.00
_cell.angle_beta   90.00
_cell.angle_gamma   90.00
#
_symmetry.space_group_name_H-M   'P 1'
#
loop_
_entity.id
_entity.type
_entity.pdbx_description
1 polymer ?
#
loop_
_entity_poly.entity_id
_entity_poly.type
_entity_poly.pdbx_seq_one_letter_code
_entity_poly.pdbx_strand_id
1 'polypeptide(L)' 'MAYYKVLIEIWCDWDPEASDLKEIVENISAGDAICIKRHVADVVDRPQDIEDEAAMSFFGGEEGDADLSQG' A
#
# COMPACT_ATOMS: atom_id res chain seq x y z
N MET A 1 -6.66 -10.89 12.07
CA MET A 1 -6.65 -10.34 10.70
C MET A 1 -5.21 -10.31 10.19
N ALA A 2 -5.01 -10.60 8.93
CA ALA A 2 -3.64 -10.64 8.37
C ALA A 2 -3.37 -9.39 7.55
N TYR A 3 -2.11 -8.98 7.53
CA TYR A 3 -1.64 -7.86 6.73
C TYR A 3 -0.61 -8.38 5.75
N TYR A 4 -0.71 -7.94 4.51
CA TYR A 4 0.08 -8.49 3.41
C TYR A 4 0.96 -7.42 2.81
N LYS A 5 2.24 -7.76 2.59
CA LYS A 5 3.14 -6.90 1.82
C LYS A 5 3.12 -7.41 0.39
N VAL A 6 2.66 -6.56 -0.53
CA VAL A 6 2.47 -6.95 -1.92
C VAL A 6 3.35 -6.12 -2.83
N LEU A 7 4.05 -6.81 -3.74
CA LEU A 7 4.83 -6.16 -4.79
C LEU A 7 4.08 -6.34 -6.10
N ILE A 8 3.94 -5.27 -6.84
CA ILE A 8 3.17 -5.27 -8.09
C ILE A 8 4.08 -4.87 -9.24
N GLU A 9 4.01 -5.61 -10.33
CA GLU A 9 4.77 -5.29 -11.53
C GLU A 9 3.83 -4.73 -12.58
N ILE A 10 4.09 -3.50 -13.02
CA ILE A 10 3.23 -2.83 -13.98
C ILE A 10 4.05 -2.32 -15.17
N TRP A 11 3.36 -2.05 -16.26
CA TRP A 11 3.91 -1.34 -17.41
C TRP A 11 3.09 -0.08 -17.63
N CYS A 12 3.77 1.04 -17.82
CA CYS A 12 3.12 2.31 -18.08
C CYS A 12 3.94 3.06 -19.15
N ASP A 13 3.31 4.06 -19.76
CA ASP A 13 3.97 4.80 -20.81
C ASP A 13 4.39 6.21 -20.37
N TRP A 14 4.50 6.41 -19.07
CA TRP A 14 5.03 7.66 -18.51
C TRP A 14 6.12 7.31 -17.51
N ASP A 15 6.90 8.35 -17.11
CA ASP A 15 7.95 8.16 -16.12
C ASP A 15 7.32 8.10 -14.72
N PRO A 16 7.30 6.92 -14.08
CA PRO A 16 6.64 6.80 -12.77
C PRO A 16 7.37 7.55 -11.65
N GLU A 17 8.64 7.89 -11.85
CA GLU A 17 9.38 8.65 -10.84
C GLU A 17 8.94 10.10 -10.78
N ALA A 18 8.28 10.57 -11.85
CA ALA A 18 7.73 11.92 -11.88
C ALA A 18 6.36 12.01 -11.21
N SER A 19 5.80 10.87 -10.81
CA SER A 19 4.47 10.80 -10.20
C SER A 19 4.59 10.29 -8.78
N ASP A 20 3.66 10.70 -7.90
CA ASP A 20 3.64 10.10 -6.58
C ASP A 20 2.90 8.75 -6.62
N LEU A 21 2.99 8.00 -5.54
CA LEU A 21 2.44 6.65 -5.50
C LEU A 21 0.92 6.62 -5.65
N LYS A 22 0.25 7.62 -5.09
CA LYS A 22 -1.20 7.70 -5.20
C LYS A 22 -1.62 7.88 -6.65
N GLU A 23 -0.89 8.71 -7.37
CA GLU A 23 -1.16 8.99 -8.78
C GLU A 23 -0.97 7.74 -9.64
N ILE A 24 0.06 6.96 -9.34
CA ILE A 24 0.31 5.70 -10.03
C ILE A 24 -0.86 4.75 -9.84
N VAL A 25 -1.34 4.61 -8.59
CA VAL A 25 -2.46 3.73 -8.29
C VAL A 25 -3.72 4.20 -9.01
N GLU A 26 -3.96 5.50 -9.04
CA GLU A 26 -5.13 6.05 -9.73
C GLU A 26 -5.08 5.76 -11.23
N ASN A 27 -3.90 5.86 -11.82
CA ASN A 27 -3.74 5.58 -13.24
C ASN A 27 -3.94 4.11 -13.57
N ILE A 28 -3.51 3.22 -12.68
CA ILE A 28 -3.78 1.80 -12.85
C ILE A 28 -5.29 1.53 -12.83
N SER A 29 -5.99 2.13 -11.88
CA SER A 29 -7.44 2.00 -11.76
C SER A 29 -8.18 2.55 -12.97
N ALA A 30 -7.63 3.61 -13.56
CA ALA A 30 -8.24 4.24 -14.74
C ALA A 30 -7.95 3.49 -16.04
N GLY A 31 -7.07 2.49 -16.00
CA GLY A 31 -6.74 1.72 -17.19
C GLY A 31 -5.58 2.30 -18.00
N ASP A 32 -4.83 3.23 -17.43
CA ASP A 32 -3.70 3.85 -18.13
C ASP A 32 -2.40 3.07 -17.97
N ALA A 33 -2.40 2.01 -17.16
CA ALA A 33 -1.27 1.13 -17.01
C ALA A 33 -1.78 -0.29 -16.86
N ILE A 34 -0.94 -1.25 -17.20
CA ILE A 34 -1.31 -2.66 -17.07
C ILE A 34 -0.51 -3.30 -15.95
N CYS A 35 -1.23 -4.00 -15.06
CA CYS A 35 -0.61 -4.76 -13.99
C CYS A 35 -0.50 -6.21 -14.45
N ILE A 36 0.73 -6.70 -14.59
CA ILE A 36 0.94 -8.02 -15.15
C ILE A 36 1.12 -9.11 -14.12
N LYS A 37 1.57 -8.76 -12.91
CA LYS A 37 1.65 -9.76 -11.85
C LYS A 37 1.79 -9.12 -10.49
N ARG A 38 1.54 -9.91 -9.47
CA ARG A 38 1.73 -9.51 -8.09
C ARG A 38 2.48 -10.60 -7.34
N HIS A 39 3.14 -10.20 -6.28
CA HIS A 39 3.87 -11.12 -5.42
C HIS A 39 3.64 -10.72 -3.98
N VAL A 40 3.18 -11.67 -3.16
CA VAL A 40 3.03 -11.43 -1.72
C VAL A 40 4.39 -11.70 -1.08
N ALA A 41 5.04 -10.62 -0.65
CA ALA A 41 6.41 -10.70 -0.11
C ALA A 41 6.43 -11.04 1.37
N ASP A 42 5.36 -10.71 2.09
CA ASP A 42 5.31 -10.98 3.52
C ASP A 42 3.87 -10.98 4.01
N VAL A 43 3.63 -11.69 5.09
CA VAL A 43 2.32 -11.74 5.74
C VAL A 43 2.56 -11.68 7.24
N VAL A 44 1.86 -10.76 7.93
CA VAL A 44 1.95 -10.64 9.37
C VAL A 44 0.55 -10.58 9.97
N ASP A 45 0.44 -10.90 11.25
CA ASP A 45 -0.85 -10.96 11.92
C ASP A 45 -1.22 -9.67 12.62
N ARG A 46 -0.24 -8.84 12.94
CA ARG A 46 -0.46 -7.62 13.70
C ARG A 46 0.27 -6.44 13.06
N PRO A 47 -0.29 -5.22 13.17
CA PRO A 47 0.37 -4.05 12.60
C PRO A 47 1.79 -3.83 13.11
N GLN A 48 2.03 -4.12 14.39
CA GLN A 48 3.35 -3.91 14.99
C GLN A 48 4.41 -4.86 14.45
N ASP A 49 4.00 -5.89 13.72
CA ASP A 49 4.94 -6.82 13.07
C ASP A 49 5.34 -6.37 11.67
N ILE A 50 4.74 -5.29 11.18
CA ILE A 50 5.06 -4.76 9.85
C ILE A 50 6.42 -4.08 9.92
N GLU A 51 7.33 -4.44 9.00
CA GLU A 51 8.69 -3.89 8.97
C GLU A 51 8.71 -2.40 8.59
N ASP A 52 7.81 -2.02 7.70
CA ASP A 52 7.77 -0.67 7.18
C ASP A 52 7.04 0.23 8.19
N GLU A 53 7.75 1.21 8.71
CA GLU A 53 7.22 2.08 9.74
C GLU A 53 5.99 2.85 9.30
N ALA A 54 5.97 3.31 8.05
CA ALA A 54 4.83 4.04 7.53
C ALA A 54 3.59 3.16 7.45
N ALA A 55 3.75 1.92 7.00
CA ALA A 55 2.64 0.98 6.92
C ALA A 55 2.16 0.57 8.31
N MET A 56 3.10 0.38 9.23
CA MET A 56 2.76 0.05 10.60
C MET A 56 1.90 1.15 11.23
N SER A 57 2.29 2.41 11.03
CA SER A 57 1.53 3.55 11.53
C SER A 57 0.16 3.65 10.86
N PHE A 58 0.11 3.37 9.58
CA PHE A 58 -1.14 3.47 8.85
C PHE A 58 -2.20 2.51 9.40
N PHE A 59 -1.80 1.29 9.73
CA PHE A 59 -2.74 0.27 10.19
C PHE A 59 -2.90 0.23 11.71
N GLY A 60 -1.87 0.59 12.46
CA GLY A 60 -1.88 0.44 13.91
C GLY A 60 -1.94 1.72 14.68
N GLY A 61 -1.67 2.77 14.04
CA GLY A 61 -1.57 4.05 14.71
C GLY A 61 -2.85 4.66 15.12
N GLU A 62 -3.50 4.42 15.15
CA GLU A 62 -4.28 5.23 15.52
C GLU A 62 -5.14 4.90 16.44
N GLU A 63 -4.72 4.61 16.90
CA GLU A 63 -5.26 4.29 17.40
C GLU A 63 -5.76 4.70 17.94
N GLY A 64 -5.68 4.97 17.63
CA GLY A 64 -5.80 5.48 17.93
C GLY A 64 -6.54 5.90 17.76
N ASP A 65 -6.56 6.21 17.67
CA ASP A 65 -6.92 6.69 17.50
C ASP A 65 -7.80 6.67 17.34
N ALA A 66 -7.98 6.65 17.51
CA ALA A 66 -8.48 6.74 17.40
C ALA A 66 -9.38 6.66 17.35
N ASP A 67 -9.67 6.79 17.57
CA ASP A 67 -10.08 6.84 17.55
C ASP A 67 -10.82 6.96 17.47
N LEU A 68 -11.12 7.27 17.65
CA LEU A 68 -11.34 7.58 17.74
C LEU A 68 -12.04 7.65 17.53
N SER A 69 -12.19 7.75 17.58
CA SER A 69 -12.19 7.92 17.55
C SER A 69 -12.50 7.89 17.29
N GLN A 70 -12.88 7.95 17.44
CA GLN A 70 -12.54 7.96 17.41
C GLN A 70 -12.49 7.93 17.28
N GLY A 71 -12.99 7.94 17.36
CA GLY A 71 -12.43 8.05 17.41
C GLY A 71 -12.48 8.14 17.15
#